data_65950f7b462a03b05f74098b02c8ae97
#
_entry.id   65950f7b462a03b05f74098b02c8ae97
#
_cell.length_a   1.000
_cell.length_b   1.000
_cell.length_c   1.000
_cell.angle_alpha   90.00
_cell.angle_beta   90.00
_cell.angle_gamma   90.00
#
_symmetry.space_group_name_H-M   'P 1'
#
loop_
_entity.id
_entity.type
_entity.pdbx_description
1 polymer ?
#
loop_
_entity_poly.entity_id
_entity_poly.type
_entity_poly.pdbx_seq_one_letter_code
_entity_poly.pdbx_strand_id
1 'polypeptide(L)'
;MTARNVLEPVVFGSIVVYKQHMPKVRQSETFSTWLHDLRDRKARAKIVVRIQRLEDGNPGDVAPVGDGVSEMRIHYGPGYRVYFVARGAELVILLCGGDKASQARDIETAKQLAQTEE
;
A
#
# COMPACT_ATOMS: atom_id res chain seq x y z
N MET A 1 22.54 14.13 3.92
CA MET A 1 21.46 13.18 3.89
C MET A 1 21.44 12.36 2.61
N THR A 2 21.17 11.13 2.73
CA THR A 2 21.29 10.19 1.65
C THR A 2 20.04 10.20 0.76
N ALA A 3 20.24 10.08 -0.53
CA ALA A 3 19.13 9.97 -1.45
C ALA A 3 18.30 8.72 -1.15
N ARG A 4 16.99 8.84 -1.27
CA ARG A 4 16.07 7.76 -0.90
C ARG A 4 15.68 6.89 -2.08
N ASN A 5 15.73 7.45 -3.28
CA ASN A 5 15.28 6.76 -4.48
C ASN A 5 16.42 6.19 -5.30
N VAL A 6 17.55 5.98 -4.65
CA VAL A 6 18.72 5.39 -5.31
C VAL A 6 18.53 3.88 -5.40
N LEU A 7 18.82 3.34 -6.56
CA LEU A 7 18.83 1.90 -6.77
C LEU A 7 20.08 1.29 -6.16
N GLU A 8 19.91 0.20 -5.45
CA GLU A 8 21.03 -0.53 -4.85
C GLU A 8 21.57 -1.55 -5.83
N PRO A 9 22.89 -1.59 -6.01
CA PRO A 9 23.48 -2.60 -6.90
C PRO A 9 23.46 -3.97 -6.23
N VAL A 10 23.09 -4.97 -7.00
CA VAL A 10 23.12 -6.38 -6.59
C VAL A 10 23.92 -7.12 -7.64
N VAL A 11 24.93 -7.87 -7.22
CA VAL A 11 25.83 -8.56 -8.12
C VAL A 11 25.48 -10.05 -8.20
N PHE A 12 25.26 -10.53 -9.41
CA PHE A 12 25.02 -11.95 -9.69
C PHE A 12 26.08 -12.39 -10.68
N GLY A 13 27.18 -12.98 -10.20
CA GLY A 13 28.30 -13.34 -11.07
C GLY A 13 28.90 -12.10 -11.71
N SER A 14 28.86 -12.02 -13.04
CA SER A 14 29.37 -10.87 -13.79
C SER A 14 28.29 -9.85 -14.13
N ILE A 15 27.05 -10.04 -13.63
CA ILE A 15 25.93 -9.16 -13.92
C ILE A 15 25.64 -8.29 -12.70
N VAL A 16 25.55 -6.98 -12.94
CA VAL A 16 25.16 -6.03 -11.90
C VAL A 16 23.73 -5.59 -12.18
N VAL A 17 22.84 -5.78 -11.20
CA VAL A 17 21.44 -5.39 -11.29
C VAL A 17 21.17 -4.38 -10.19
N TYR A 18 20.35 -3.37 -10.50
CA TYR A 18 19.99 -2.35 -9.52
C TYR A 18 18.61 -2.65 -8.95
N LYS A 19 18.57 -2.83 -7.64
CA LYS A 19 17.36 -3.12 -6.90
C LYS A 19 16.57 -1.83 -6.67
N GLN A 20 15.27 -1.87 -6.94
CA GLN A 20 14.42 -0.72 -6.69
C GLN A 20 14.30 -0.44 -5.20
N HIS A 21 14.02 0.81 -4.87
CA HIS A 21 13.78 1.20 -3.49
C HIS A 21 12.55 0.46 -2.95
N MET A 22 12.70 -0.14 -1.78
CA MET A 22 11.64 -0.90 -1.13
C MET A 22 11.23 -0.18 0.15
N PRO A 23 10.06 0.44 0.19
CA PRO A 23 9.61 1.15 1.38
C PRO A 23 9.26 0.18 2.50
N LYS A 24 9.36 0.67 3.74
CA LYS A 24 8.79 -0.02 4.87
C LYS A 24 7.27 0.22 4.85
N VAL A 25 6.49 -0.81 5.07
CA VAL A 25 5.02 -0.70 5.09
C VAL A 25 4.53 -0.95 6.50
N ARG A 26 3.73 -0.02 7.01
CA ARG A 26 3.12 -0.10 8.33
C ARG A 26 1.61 -0.07 8.18
N GLN A 27 0.91 -0.78 9.04
CA GLN A 27 -0.55 -0.80 9.05
C GLN A 27 -1.09 0.05 10.20
N SER A 28 -2.08 0.89 9.91
CA SER A 28 -2.84 1.52 10.97
C SER A 28 -3.69 0.47 11.69
N GLU A 29 -4.15 0.80 12.88
CA GLU A 29 -5.05 -0.11 13.59
C GLU A 29 -6.34 -0.32 12.81
N THR A 30 -6.86 0.74 12.21
CA THR A 30 -8.07 0.66 11.38
C THR A 30 -7.90 -0.33 10.25
N PHE A 31 -6.78 -0.25 9.52
CA PHE A 31 -6.52 -1.18 8.43
C PHE A 31 -6.37 -2.61 8.94
N SER A 32 -5.59 -2.80 10.00
CA SER A 32 -5.37 -4.15 10.56
C SER A 32 -6.66 -4.81 10.96
N THR A 33 -7.55 -4.08 11.61
CA THR A 33 -8.85 -4.60 12.02
C THR A 33 -9.70 -4.97 10.81
N TRP A 34 -9.74 -4.08 9.81
CA TRP A 34 -10.50 -4.35 8.60
C TRP A 34 -10.01 -5.63 7.91
N LEU A 35 -8.70 -5.77 7.75
CA LEU A 35 -8.13 -6.95 7.08
C LEU A 35 -8.39 -8.23 7.88
N HIS A 36 -8.23 -8.16 9.20
CA HIS A 36 -8.48 -9.30 10.07
C HIS A 36 -9.94 -9.77 9.99
N ASP A 37 -10.86 -8.82 9.88
CA ASP A 37 -12.29 -9.12 9.90
C ASP A 37 -12.86 -9.54 8.53
N LEU A 38 -12.05 -9.48 7.48
CA LEU A 38 -12.49 -9.95 6.17
C LEU A 38 -12.78 -11.44 6.21
N ARG A 39 -14.01 -11.80 5.83
CA ARG A 39 -14.44 -13.20 5.83
C ARG A 39 -13.94 -13.99 4.64
N ASP A 40 -13.81 -13.31 3.49
CA ASP A 40 -13.34 -13.95 2.27
C ASP A 40 -11.84 -14.17 2.34
N ARG A 41 -11.45 -15.43 2.53
CA ARG A 41 -10.05 -15.81 2.67
C ARG A 41 -9.24 -15.56 1.41
N LYS A 42 -9.85 -15.76 0.24
CA LYS A 42 -9.17 -15.47 -1.03
C LYS A 42 -8.91 -13.99 -1.18
N ALA A 43 -9.88 -13.16 -0.81
CA ALA A 43 -9.71 -11.71 -0.85
C ALA A 43 -8.55 -11.30 0.05
N ARG A 44 -8.52 -11.83 1.27
CA ARG A 44 -7.45 -11.51 2.22
C ARG A 44 -6.09 -11.89 1.65
N ALA A 45 -5.98 -13.09 1.08
CA ALA A 45 -4.72 -13.54 0.48
C ALA A 45 -4.28 -12.65 -0.67
N LYS A 46 -5.20 -12.22 -1.52
CA LYS A 46 -4.89 -11.32 -2.63
C LYS A 46 -4.42 -9.96 -2.15
N ILE A 47 -5.05 -9.45 -1.09
CA ILE A 47 -4.64 -8.18 -0.49
C ILE A 47 -3.24 -8.29 0.09
N VAL A 48 -2.96 -9.36 0.82
CA VAL A 48 -1.63 -9.58 1.41
C VAL A 48 -0.55 -9.66 0.33
N VAL A 49 -0.82 -10.36 -0.78
CA VAL A 49 0.12 -10.43 -1.89
C VAL A 49 0.41 -9.04 -2.46
N ARG A 50 -0.63 -8.20 -2.60
CA ARG A 50 -0.45 -6.85 -3.11
C ARG A 50 0.37 -5.98 -2.15
N ILE A 51 0.17 -6.16 -0.85
CA ILE A 51 0.98 -5.47 0.16
C ILE A 51 2.44 -5.91 0.07
N GLN A 52 2.70 -7.20 -0.10
CA GLN A 52 4.06 -7.70 -0.27
C GLN A 52 4.73 -7.12 -1.51
N ARG A 53 3.99 -6.99 -2.60
CA ARG A 53 4.51 -6.35 -3.81
C ARG A 53 4.82 -4.89 -3.59
N LEU A 54 3.99 -4.20 -2.82
CA LEU A 54 4.25 -2.80 -2.45
C LEU A 54 5.55 -2.69 -1.66
N GLU A 55 5.77 -3.61 -0.73
CA GLU A 55 7.02 -3.68 0.03
C GLU A 55 8.22 -3.93 -0.87
N ASP A 56 8.02 -4.62 -1.97
CA ASP A 56 9.08 -4.90 -2.96
C ASP A 56 9.24 -3.75 -3.95
N GLY A 57 8.54 -2.64 -3.76
CA GLY A 57 8.64 -1.49 -4.65
C GLY A 57 7.76 -1.60 -5.89
N ASN A 58 6.81 -2.53 -5.92
CA ASN A 58 5.93 -2.76 -7.06
C ASN A 58 4.46 -2.64 -6.63
N PRO A 59 3.92 -1.42 -6.57
CA PRO A 59 2.56 -1.21 -6.05
C PRO A 59 1.43 -1.76 -6.92
N GLY A 60 1.67 -1.96 -8.22
CA GLY A 60 0.63 -2.43 -9.12
C GLY A 60 -0.38 -1.34 -9.47
N ASP A 61 -1.66 -1.70 -9.55
CA ASP A 61 -2.72 -0.78 -9.95
C ASP A 61 -3.08 0.14 -8.78
N VAL A 62 -2.53 1.36 -8.82
CA VAL A 62 -2.79 2.39 -7.82
C VAL A 62 -3.11 3.71 -8.50
N ALA A 63 -3.88 4.55 -7.80
CA ALA A 63 -4.23 5.87 -8.30
C ALA A 63 -4.32 6.85 -7.13
N PRO A 64 -3.92 8.12 -7.33
CA PRO A 64 -4.10 9.13 -6.29
C PRO A 64 -5.58 9.47 -6.11
N VAL A 65 -5.97 9.74 -4.87
CA VAL A 65 -7.34 10.15 -4.55
C VAL A 65 -7.39 11.51 -3.84
N GLY A 66 -6.26 12.20 -3.78
CA GLY A 66 -6.17 13.53 -3.18
C GLY A 66 -5.53 13.50 -1.80
N ASP A 67 -5.02 14.65 -1.38
CA ASP A 67 -4.41 14.87 -0.06
C ASP A 67 -3.26 13.91 0.26
N GLY A 68 -2.53 13.48 -0.78
CA GLY A 68 -1.41 12.55 -0.63
C GLY A 68 -1.82 11.10 -0.45
N VAL A 69 -3.11 10.81 -0.44
CA VAL A 69 -3.62 9.44 -0.28
C VAL A 69 -3.72 8.78 -1.66
N SER A 70 -3.35 7.52 -1.70
CA SER A 70 -3.48 6.68 -2.90
C SER A 70 -4.40 5.50 -2.63
N GLU A 71 -4.99 5.01 -3.69
CA GLU A 71 -5.91 3.88 -3.68
C GLU A 71 -5.25 2.72 -4.43
N MET A 72 -5.12 1.58 -3.77
CA MET A 72 -4.66 0.33 -4.39
C MET A 72 -5.91 -0.50 -4.70
N ARG A 73 -6.08 -0.85 -5.97
CA ARG A 73 -7.25 -1.60 -6.43
C ARG A 73 -6.95 -3.07 -6.52
N ILE A 74 -7.82 -3.88 -5.92
CA ILE A 74 -7.72 -5.33 -6.00
C ILE A 74 -8.91 -5.82 -6.83
N HIS A 75 -8.62 -6.29 -8.04
CA HIS A 75 -9.65 -6.70 -9.00
C HIS A 75 -10.16 -8.10 -8.68
N TYR A 76 -10.94 -8.18 -7.62
CA TYR A 76 -11.52 -9.43 -7.15
C TYR A 76 -12.76 -9.14 -6.33
N GLY A 77 -13.80 -9.96 -6.50
CA GLY A 77 -15.03 -9.87 -5.74
C GLY A 77 -15.71 -8.51 -5.89
N PRO A 78 -16.08 -7.86 -4.77
CA PRO A 78 -16.77 -6.57 -4.83
C PRO A 78 -15.87 -5.39 -5.19
N GLY A 79 -14.62 -5.65 -5.58
CA GLY A 79 -13.67 -4.60 -5.93
C GLY A 79 -13.03 -3.99 -4.69
N TYR A 80 -12.25 -4.80 -3.97
CA TYR A 80 -11.59 -4.35 -2.76
C TYR A 80 -10.57 -3.26 -3.05
N ARG A 81 -10.40 -2.37 -2.08
CA ARG A 81 -9.44 -1.26 -2.17
C ARG A 81 -8.70 -1.08 -0.86
N VAL A 82 -7.45 -0.71 -0.98
CA VAL A 82 -6.59 -0.38 0.17
C VAL A 82 -6.11 1.04 -0.02
N TYR A 83 -6.31 1.88 0.98
CA TYR A 83 -5.89 3.28 0.94
C TYR A 83 -4.62 3.47 1.76
N PHE A 84 -3.66 4.18 1.18
CA PHE A 84 -2.38 4.36 1.85
C PHE A 84 -1.82 5.75 1.59
N VAL A 85 -0.86 6.14 2.41
CA VAL A 85 -0.12 7.40 2.25
C VAL A 85 1.37 7.11 2.38
N ALA A 86 2.18 7.80 1.58
CA ALA A 86 3.63 7.71 1.67
C ALA A 86 4.16 8.85 2.53
N ARG A 87 5.05 8.51 3.45
CA ARG A 87 5.78 9.47 4.26
C ARG A 87 7.22 9.48 3.77
N GLY A 88 7.50 10.34 2.79
CA GLY A 88 8.77 10.30 2.09
C GLY A 88 8.88 9.04 1.25
N ALA A 89 10.12 8.65 0.95
CA ALA A 89 10.38 7.50 0.09
C ALA A 89 10.51 6.19 0.87
N GLU A 90 10.52 6.24 2.20
CA GLU A 90 10.89 5.09 3.02
C GLU A 90 9.76 4.45 3.78
N LEU A 91 8.63 5.14 3.94
CA LEU A 91 7.53 4.63 4.74
C LEU A 91 6.21 4.78 4.01
N VAL A 92 5.44 3.71 3.98
CA VAL A 92 4.06 3.71 3.52
C VAL A 92 3.18 3.27 4.68
N ILE A 93 2.09 4.00 4.91
CA ILE A 93 1.13 3.66 5.95
C ILE A 93 -0.18 3.23 5.28
N LEU A 94 -0.59 2.00 5.53
CA LEU A 94 -1.88 1.50 5.09
C LEU A 94 -2.93 2.03 6.06
N LEU A 95 -3.87 2.82 5.55
CA LEU A 95 -4.79 3.61 6.36
C LEU A 95 -6.10 2.89 6.66
N CYS A 96 -6.76 2.44 5.62
CA CYS A 96 -8.02 1.71 5.73
C CYS A 96 -8.27 0.93 4.46
N GLY A 97 -9.27 0.07 4.50
CA GLY A 97 -9.69 -0.71 3.35
C GLY A 97 -11.19 -0.69 3.20
N GLY A 98 -11.65 -1.13 2.06
CA GLY A 98 -13.07 -1.21 1.75
C GLY A 98 -13.29 -1.83 0.40
N ASP A 99 -14.43 -1.58 -0.20
CA ASP A 99 -14.75 -2.06 -1.52
C ASP A 99 -15.31 -0.94 -2.40
N LYS A 100 -15.70 -1.28 -3.62
CA LYS A 100 -16.20 -0.27 -4.55
C LYS A 100 -17.46 0.43 -4.03
N ALA A 101 -18.32 -0.28 -3.31
CA ALA A 101 -19.57 0.28 -2.82
C ALA A 101 -19.35 1.34 -1.74
N SER A 102 -18.29 1.22 -0.94
CA SER A 102 -17.97 2.15 0.14
C SER A 102 -16.89 3.15 -0.24
N GLN A 103 -16.48 3.21 -1.49
CA GLN A 103 -15.32 3.96 -1.93
C GLN A 103 -15.32 5.42 -1.49
N ALA A 104 -16.40 6.15 -1.71
CA ALA A 104 -16.44 7.58 -1.41
C ALA A 104 -16.23 7.83 0.09
N ARG A 105 -16.90 7.07 0.93
CA ARG A 105 -16.76 7.18 2.38
C ARG A 105 -15.36 6.77 2.84
N ASP A 106 -14.82 5.71 2.25
CA ASP A 106 -13.50 5.21 2.64
C ASP A 106 -12.39 6.17 2.27
N ILE A 107 -12.52 6.88 1.15
CA ILE A 107 -11.57 7.92 0.77
C ILE A 107 -11.55 9.03 1.82
N GLU A 108 -12.71 9.47 2.28
CA GLU A 108 -12.78 10.50 3.33
C GLU A 108 -12.15 10.01 4.63
N THR A 109 -12.45 8.78 5.02
CA THR A 109 -11.85 8.17 6.21
C THR A 109 -10.33 8.10 6.08
N ALA A 110 -9.83 7.68 4.91
CA ALA A 110 -8.41 7.59 4.66
C ALA A 110 -7.71 8.95 4.79
N LYS A 111 -8.33 10.00 4.25
CA LYS A 111 -7.77 11.35 4.35
C LYS A 111 -7.70 11.84 5.79
N GLN A 112 -8.73 11.54 6.59
CA GLN A 112 -8.72 11.87 8.00
C GLN A 112 -7.63 11.12 8.75
N LEU A 113 -7.51 9.82 8.49
CA LEU A 113 -6.48 8.99 9.12
C LEU A 113 -5.08 9.45 8.74
N ALA A 114 -4.88 9.89 7.50
CA ALA A 114 -3.58 10.39 7.06
C ALA A 114 -3.12 11.59 7.85
N GLN A 115 -4.05 12.38 8.40
CA GLN A 115 -3.71 13.55 9.21
C GLN A 115 -3.28 13.18 10.63
N THR A 116 -3.72 12.03 11.13
CA THR A 116 -3.48 11.63 12.52
C THR A 116 -2.45 10.52 12.67
N GLU A 117 -2.20 9.73 11.62
CA GLU A 117 -1.19 8.67 11.66
C GLU A 117 0.21 9.27 11.55
N GLU A 118 1.10 8.78 12.38
CA GLU A 118 2.48 9.26 12.39
C GLU A 118 3.48 8.23 11.87
#